data_4e4961502bd789ab322e686c08f78468
#
_entry.id   4e4961502bd789ab322e686c08f78468
#
_cell.length_a   1.000
_cell.length_b   1.000
_cell.length_c   1.000
_cell.angle_alpha   90.00
_cell.angle_beta   90.00
_cell.angle_gamma   90.00
#
_symmetry.space_group_name_H-M   'P 1'
#
loop_
_entity.id
_entity.type
_entity.pdbx_description
1 polymer ?
#
loop_
_entity_poly.entity_id
_entity_poly.type
_entity_poly.pdbx_seq_one_letter_code
_entity_poly.pdbx_strand_id
1 'polypeptide(L)'
;MAWYGNAPVAGPRGAAGPTPMRVALIPVKGFAHSKQRLASLLSPAERTALAVAMFQDVLAAVAPARGLDRICVVTADADARRMAEEAGAAVILEPQPRNESASVDFGADRCAEVGAASVLILPADMPLLATADVEAVLAAAPEGPGVVIVPSADELGSNAILRTPPDAIPSRFGHGSFERHQREAAARGLPCRVLRLPRVALDVDEPEHLEAVVAAFLPEARAAASQNPTHTRALLDRLGVAERLSGRLAS
;
A
#
# COMPACT_ATOMS: atom_id res chain seq x y z
N MET A 1 24.67 -7.49 -9.19
CA MET A 1 23.56 -6.60 -8.79
C MET A 1 23.53 -6.54 -7.27
N ALA A 2 23.78 -5.38 -6.69
CA ALA A 2 23.98 -5.25 -5.24
C ALA A 2 22.64 -5.08 -4.52
N TRP A 3 22.34 -5.99 -3.63
CA TRP A 3 21.32 -5.85 -2.59
C TRP A 3 21.93 -5.09 -1.41
N TYR A 4 21.47 -3.88 -1.15
CA TYR A 4 21.83 -3.14 0.05
C TYR A 4 20.65 -3.20 1.03
N GLY A 5 20.81 -3.95 2.12
CA GLY A 5 19.85 -4.00 3.23
C GLY A 5 20.36 -4.89 4.34
N ASN A 6 20.27 -4.41 5.58
CA ASN A 6 20.80 -5.02 6.80
C ASN A 6 20.39 -6.47 7.02
N ALA A 7 21.31 -7.23 7.64
CA ALA A 7 21.12 -8.62 8.05
C ALA A 7 19.99 -8.79 9.07
N PRO A 8 19.31 -9.96 9.10
CA PRO A 8 18.22 -10.22 10.04
C PRO A 8 18.74 -10.30 11.48
N VAL A 9 18.03 -9.64 12.40
CA VAL A 9 18.23 -9.83 13.86
C VAL A 9 17.65 -11.18 14.23
N ALA A 10 18.51 -12.13 14.57
CA ALA A 10 18.12 -13.48 14.99
C ALA A 10 17.62 -13.48 16.45
N GLY A 11 16.33 -13.73 16.67
CA GLY A 11 15.76 -14.13 17.96
C GLY A 11 15.77 -15.66 18.13
N PRO A 12 15.63 -16.20 19.36
CA PRO A 12 15.76 -17.63 19.64
C PRO A 12 14.62 -18.44 19.00
N ARG A 13 14.98 -19.47 18.22
CA ARG A 13 14.06 -20.36 17.49
C ARG A 13 13.76 -21.62 18.34
N GLY A 14 12.46 -21.80 18.65
CA GLY A 14 11.93 -23.15 18.93
C GLY A 14 11.76 -23.92 17.61
N ALA A 15 11.82 -25.24 17.64
CA ALA A 15 11.89 -26.15 16.47
C ALA A 15 10.54 -26.27 15.73
N ALA A 16 10.10 -25.17 15.12
CA ALA A 16 9.19 -25.18 13.97
C ALA A 16 10.05 -24.92 12.73
N GLY A 17 9.79 -25.59 11.60
CA GLY A 17 10.52 -25.31 10.36
C GLY A 17 10.52 -23.81 10.04
N PRO A 18 11.42 -23.32 9.15
CA PRO A 18 11.53 -21.89 8.89
C PRO A 18 10.15 -21.34 8.51
N THR A 19 9.66 -20.39 9.31
CA THR A 19 8.40 -19.70 9.01
C THR A 19 8.52 -19.12 7.60
N PRO A 20 7.56 -19.38 6.69
CA PRO A 20 7.63 -18.90 5.33
C PRO A 20 7.68 -17.37 5.33
N MET A 21 8.71 -16.80 4.67
CA MET A 21 8.97 -15.36 4.65
C MET A 21 7.82 -14.61 3.96
N ARG A 22 7.26 -13.61 4.65
CA ARG A 22 6.21 -12.73 4.15
C ARG A 22 6.74 -11.32 3.93
N VAL A 23 6.52 -10.76 2.76
CA VAL A 23 7.04 -9.46 2.36
C VAL A 23 5.89 -8.51 2.06
N ALA A 24 5.93 -7.28 2.58
CA ALA A 24 5.10 -6.19 2.07
C ALA A 24 5.81 -5.56 0.87
N LEU A 25 5.11 -5.41 -0.25
CA LEU A 25 5.60 -4.77 -1.47
C LEU A 25 4.81 -3.49 -1.74
N ILE A 26 5.49 -2.35 -1.74
CA ILE A 26 4.89 -1.03 -1.94
C ILE A 26 5.42 -0.46 -3.26
N PRO A 27 4.60 -0.40 -4.34
CA PRO A 27 4.98 0.22 -5.59
C PRO A 27 4.91 1.75 -5.48
N VAL A 28 5.96 2.46 -5.91
CA VAL A 28 6.00 3.93 -5.97
C VAL A 28 6.57 4.37 -7.31
N LYS A 29 5.71 4.98 -8.15
CA LYS A 29 6.12 5.47 -9.49
C LYS A 29 6.89 6.79 -9.45
N GLY A 30 6.75 7.55 -8.37
CA GLY A 30 7.32 8.87 -8.17
C GLY A 30 6.26 9.88 -7.71
N PHE A 31 6.74 10.98 -7.13
CA PHE A 31 5.86 11.96 -6.48
C PHE A 31 5.53 13.17 -7.37
N ALA A 32 6.45 13.58 -8.24
CA ALA A 32 6.38 14.85 -8.98
C ALA A 32 5.14 15.02 -9.88
N HIS A 33 4.61 13.92 -10.42
CA HIS A 33 3.45 13.94 -11.33
C HIS A 33 2.27 13.15 -10.77
N SER A 34 2.24 12.92 -9.45
CA SER A 34 1.16 12.19 -8.79
C SER A 34 -0.08 13.07 -8.59
N LYS A 35 -1.22 12.42 -8.36
CA LYS A 35 -2.48 13.06 -7.90
C LYS A 35 -2.99 14.18 -8.82
N GLN A 36 -2.85 14.01 -10.14
CA GLN A 36 -3.26 15.03 -11.14
C GLN A 36 -4.75 15.40 -11.06
N ARG A 37 -5.61 14.48 -10.64
CA ARG A 37 -7.05 14.74 -10.48
C ARG A 37 -7.38 15.70 -9.33
N LEU A 38 -6.41 15.93 -8.41
CA LEU A 38 -6.52 16.92 -7.34
C LEU A 38 -6.08 18.33 -7.78
N ALA A 39 -5.81 18.57 -9.05
CA ALA A 39 -5.30 19.85 -9.56
C ALA A 39 -6.27 21.03 -9.35
N SER A 40 -7.56 20.76 -9.17
CA SER A 40 -8.57 21.78 -8.83
C SER A 40 -8.48 22.28 -7.37
N LEU A 41 -7.82 21.52 -6.49
CA LEU A 41 -7.70 21.82 -5.06
C LEU A 41 -6.26 22.14 -4.63
N LEU A 42 -5.29 21.50 -5.26
CA LEU A 42 -3.89 21.50 -4.84
C LEU A 42 -2.97 21.88 -5.99
N SER A 43 -2.03 22.77 -5.72
CA SER A 43 -0.93 23.10 -6.64
C SER A 43 -0.03 21.87 -6.89
N PRO A 44 0.83 21.87 -7.92
CA PRO A 44 1.77 20.78 -8.19
C PRO A 44 2.66 20.43 -6.98
N ALA A 45 3.15 21.44 -6.26
CA ALA A 45 4.00 21.25 -5.08
C ALA A 45 3.22 20.62 -3.91
N GLU A 46 1.97 21.04 -3.69
CA GLU A 46 1.10 20.49 -2.65
C GLU A 46 0.71 19.03 -2.96
N ARG A 47 0.45 18.69 -4.22
CA ARG A 47 0.19 17.30 -4.64
C ARG A 47 1.39 16.38 -4.41
N THR A 48 2.60 16.89 -4.74
CA THR A 48 3.84 16.16 -4.45
C THR A 48 4.00 15.95 -2.94
N ALA A 49 3.80 17.00 -2.13
CA ALA A 49 3.88 16.91 -0.67
C ALA A 49 2.84 15.92 -0.10
N LEU A 50 1.62 15.89 -0.66
CA LEU A 50 0.57 14.95 -0.26
C LEU A 50 0.98 13.49 -0.56
N ALA A 51 1.50 13.21 -1.75
CA ALA A 51 1.96 11.87 -2.10
C ALA A 51 3.10 11.40 -1.18
N VAL A 52 4.03 12.28 -0.87
CA VAL A 52 5.11 12.01 0.10
C VAL A 52 4.55 11.71 1.49
N ALA A 53 3.62 12.53 1.99
CA ALA A 53 3.03 12.35 3.32
C ALA A 53 2.24 11.03 3.43
N MET A 54 1.45 10.68 2.40
CA MET A 54 0.73 9.40 2.36
C MET A 54 1.67 8.20 2.34
N PHE A 55 2.75 8.26 1.56
CA PHE A 55 3.75 7.20 1.54
C PHE A 55 4.43 7.00 2.91
N GLN A 56 4.73 8.10 3.62
CA GLN A 56 5.25 8.04 4.99
C GLN A 56 4.26 7.37 5.95
N ASP A 57 2.98 7.68 5.85
CA ASP A 57 1.93 7.07 6.68
C ASP A 57 1.78 5.58 6.38
N VAL A 58 1.85 5.17 5.12
CA VAL A 58 1.83 3.74 4.73
C VAL A 58 3.04 3.01 5.31
N LEU A 59 4.26 3.56 5.17
CA LEU A 59 5.46 2.96 5.76
C LEU A 59 5.34 2.84 7.28
N ALA A 60 4.84 3.88 7.96
CA ALA A 60 4.65 3.88 9.41
C ALA A 60 3.61 2.85 9.88
N ALA A 61 2.56 2.59 9.08
CA ALA A 61 1.56 1.58 9.38
C ALA A 61 2.05 0.15 9.16
N VAL A 62 2.90 -0.07 8.14
CA VAL A 62 3.40 -1.40 7.75
C VAL A 62 4.57 -1.84 8.62
N ALA A 63 5.45 -0.92 9.03
CA ALA A 63 6.69 -1.25 9.74
C ALA A 63 6.49 -2.04 11.05
N PRO A 64 5.50 -1.75 11.92
CA PRO A 64 5.28 -2.50 13.15
C PRO A 64 4.39 -3.74 12.97
N ALA A 65 3.91 -4.07 11.75
CA ALA A 65 2.95 -5.14 11.54
C ALA A 65 3.57 -6.52 11.82
N ARG A 66 2.95 -7.25 12.74
CA ARG A 66 3.35 -8.63 13.06
C ARG A 66 2.99 -9.57 11.94
N GLY A 67 3.88 -10.50 11.65
CA GLY A 67 3.71 -11.49 10.59
C GLY A 67 4.24 -11.04 9.24
N LEU A 68 4.89 -9.86 9.17
CA LEU A 68 5.78 -9.45 8.08
C LEU A 68 7.24 -9.65 8.51
N ASP A 69 8.06 -10.14 7.58
CA ASP A 69 9.49 -10.33 7.78
C ASP A 69 10.29 -9.22 7.11
N ARG A 70 9.72 -8.57 6.08
CA ARG A 70 10.41 -7.54 5.31
C ARG A 70 9.43 -6.60 4.64
N ILE A 71 9.87 -5.35 4.44
CA ILE A 71 9.21 -4.36 3.59
C ILE A 71 10.11 -4.12 2.38
N CYS A 72 9.53 -4.16 1.19
CA CYS A 72 10.19 -3.83 -0.07
C CYS A 72 9.43 -2.68 -0.76
N VAL A 73 10.17 -1.70 -1.26
CA VAL A 73 9.62 -0.62 -2.10
C VAL A 73 10.17 -0.79 -3.50
N VAL A 74 9.28 -0.94 -4.49
CA VAL A 74 9.69 -0.99 -5.90
C VAL A 74 9.51 0.39 -6.52
N THR A 75 10.61 0.97 -7.01
CA THR A 75 10.60 2.35 -7.52
C THR A 75 11.78 2.64 -8.46
N ALA A 76 11.60 3.63 -9.34
CA ALA A 76 12.67 4.30 -10.08
C ALA A 76 12.94 5.73 -9.53
N ASP A 77 12.13 6.21 -8.58
CA ASP A 77 12.21 7.55 -8.01
C ASP A 77 13.25 7.63 -6.89
N ALA A 78 14.14 8.63 -6.96
CA ALA A 78 15.24 8.78 -6.01
C ALA A 78 14.78 9.20 -4.61
N ASP A 79 13.73 10.01 -4.51
CA ASP A 79 13.18 10.45 -3.21
C ASP A 79 12.43 9.31 -2.53
N ALA A 80 11.62 8.54 -3.28
CA ALA A 80 10.96 7.36 -2.77
C ALA A 80 11.97 6.32 -2.27
N ARG A 81 13.06 6.13 -3.03
CA ARG A 81 14.18 5.27 -2.60
C ARG A 81 14.77 5.71 -1.27
N ARG A 82 15.18 6.98 -1.16
CA ARG A 82 15.78 7.52 0.05
C ARG A 82 14.86 7.36 1.27
N MET A 83 13.59 7.71 1.11
CA MET A 83 12.59 7.58 2.18
C MET A 83 12.37 6.13 2.61
N ALA A 84 12.34 5.20 1.67
CA ALA A 84 12.23 3.77 1.97
C ALA A 84 13.45 3.27 2.75
N GLU A 85 14.68 3.62 2.33
CA GLU A 85 15.93 3.28 3.01
C GLU A 85 15.97 3.87 4.43
N GLU A 86 15.55 5.13 4.62
CA GLU A 86 15.45 5.80 5.93
C GLU A 86 14.43 5.10 6.86
N ALA A 87 13.37 4.55 6.31
CA ALA A 87 12.36 3.77 7.04
C ALA A 87 12.78 2.29 7.27
N GLY A 88 13.97 1.88 6.85
CA GLY A 88 14.47 0.51 6.99
C GLY A 88 13.88 -0.49 5.98
N ALA A 89 13.17 -0.04 4.96
CA ALA A 89 12.68 -0.89 3.88
C ALA A 89 13.77 -1.21 2.87
N ALA A 90 13.72 -2.40 2.28
CA ALA A 90 14.56 -2.76 1.15
C ALA A 90 14.03 -2.11 -0.13
N VAL A 91 14.93 -1.69 -1.02
CA VAL A 91 14.54 -1.06 -2.28
C VAL A 91 14.82 -1.97 -3.46
N ILE A 92 13.81 -2.14 -4.30
CA ILE A 92 13.88 -2.83 -5.59
C ILE A 92 13.89 -1.74 -6.67
N LEU A 93 15.07 -1.44 -7.23
CA LEU A 93 15.20 -0.42 -8.25
C LEU A 93 14.64 -0.92 -9.58
N GLU A 94 13.69 -0.17 -10.14
CA GLU A 94 13.24 -0.36 -11.51
C GLU A 94 14.23 0.31 -12.47
N PRO A 95 14.78 -0.43 -13.45
CA PRO A 95 15.71 0.15 -14.43
C PRO A 95 15.03 1.18 -15.35
N GLN A 96 13.72 1.03 -15.56
CA GLN A 96 12.88 1.92 -16.38
C GLN A 96 11.45 1.95 -15.78
N PRO A 97 10.76 3.11 -15.83
CA PRO A 97 9.38 3.21 -15.37
C PRO A 97 8.46 2.25 -16.15
N ARG A 98 7.62 1.52 -15.43
CA ARG A 98 6.64 0.57 -15.96
C ARG A 98 5.24 1.03 -15.60
N ASN A 99 4.22 0.40 -16.19
CA ASN A 99 2.87 0.52 -15.65
C ASN A 99 2.81 -0.18 -14.28
N GLU A 100 1.80 0.13 -13.49
CA GLU A 100 1.68 -0.35 -12.11
C GLU A 100 1.71 -1.89 -12.01
N SER A 101 0.95 -2.57 -12.85
CA SER A 101 0.90 -4.04 -12.85
C SER A 101 2.28 -4.64 -13.13
N ALA A 102 3.01 -4.10 -14.11
CA ALA A 102 4.34 -4.58 -14.45
C ALA A 102 5.39 -4.25 -13.37
N SER A 103 5.26 -3.10 -12.67
CA SER A 103 6.10 -2.76 -11.53
C SER A 103 5.88 -3.71 -10.37
N VAL A 104 4.62 -4.01 -10.06
CA VAL A 104 4.26 -4.94 -8.99
C VAL A 104 4.75 -6.35 -9.29
N ASP A 105 4.51 -6.85 -10.51
CA ASP A 105 4.96 -8.21 -10.88
C ASP A 105 6.50 -8.29 -10.87
N PHE A 106 7.20 -7.28 -11.38
CA PHE A 106 8.66 -7.20 -11.27
C PHE A 106 9.14 -7.21 -9.81
N GLY A 107 8.49 -6.44 -8.93
CA GLY A 107 8.81 -6.42 -7.50
C GLY A 107 8.54 -7.76 -6.82
N ALA A 108 7.42 -8.40 -7.15
CA ALA A 108 7.04 -9.71 -6.63
C ALA A 108 8.03 -10.81 -7.04
N ASP A 109 8.48 -10.81 -8.31
CA ASP A 109 9.53 -11.73 -8.80
C ASP A 109 10.83 -11.55 -8.01
N ARG A 110 11.26 -10.29 -7.76
CA ARG A 110 12.44 -10.01 -6.93
C ARG A 110 12.29 -10.50 -5.48
N CYS A 111 11.07 -10.36 -4.91
CA CYS A 111 10.79 -10.91 -3.59
C CYS A 111 10.85 -12.45 -3.59
N ALA A 112 10.33 -13.11 -4.61
CA ALA A 112 10.40 -14.57 -4.77
C ALA A 112 11.84 -15.07 -4.89
N GLU A 113 12.71 -14.40 -5.65
CA GLU A 113 14.13 -14.73 -5.80
C GLU A 113 14.91 -14.74 -4.48
N VAL A 114 14.47 -13.94 -3.51
CA VAL A 114 15.10 -13.91 -2.17
C VAL A 114 14.35 -14.79 -1.16
N GLY A 115 13.46 -15.65 -1.63
CA GLY A 115 12.78 -16.68 -0.83
C GLY A 115 11.48 -16.23 -0.17
N ALA A 116 10.83 -15.14 -0.62
CA ALA A 116 9.50 -14.80 -0.15
C ALA A 116 8.50 -15.91 -0.49
N ALA A 117 7.79 -16.40 0.51
CA ALA A 117 6.71 -17.36 0.33
C ALA A 117 5.37 -16.65 0.02
N SER A 118 5.24 -15.39 0.45
CA SER A 118 4.07 -14.57 0.19
C SER A 118 4.45 -13.10 0.03
N VAL A 119 3.69 -12.38 -0.81
CA VAL A 119 3.84 -10.93 -0.99
C VAL A 119 2.50 -10.24 -0.77
N LEU A 120 2.48 -9.27 0.15
CA LEU A 120 1.36 -8.36 0.36
C LEU A 120 1.64 -7.05 -0.39
N ILE A 121 0.89 -6.80 -1.45
CA ILE A 121 0.96 -5.59 -2.27
C ILE A 121 0.07 -4.53 -1.64
N LEU A 122 0.64 -3.34 -1.37
CA LEU A 122 -0.02 -2.19 -0.77
C LEU A 122 0.32 -0.92 -1.56
N PRO A 123 -0.65 -0.19 -2.13
CA PRO A 123 -0.42 1.14 -2.69
C PRO A 123 0.14 2.13 -1.67
N ALA A 124 0.84 3.16 -2.17
CA ALA A 124 1.50 4.18 -1.34
C ALA A 124 0.59 5.36 -0.94
N ASP A 125 -0.69 5.32 -1.28
CA ASP A 125 -1.65 6.43 -1.21
C ASP A 125 -2.89 6.13 -0.37
N MET A 126 -2.73 5.27 0.64
CA MET A 126 -3.76 4.89 1.61
C MET A 126 -3.47 5.54 2.98
N PRO A 127 -3.76 6.83 3.18
CA PRO A 127 -3.36 7.56 4.38
C PRO A 127 -4.07 7.12 5.66
N LEU A 128 -5.13 6.32 5.55
CA LEU A 128 -5.87 5.78 6.69
C LEU A 128 -5.43 4.37 7.08
N LEU A 129 -4.51 3.74 6.32
CA LEU A 129 -4.00 2.41 6.62
C LEU A 129 -3.50 2.33 8.07
N ALA A 130 -3.92 1.30 8.79
CA ALA A 130 -3.44 1.02 10.14
C ALA A 130 -2.72 -0.33 10.19
N THR A 131 -1.82 -0.49 11.15
CA THR A 131 -1.10 -1.75 11.38
C THR A 131 -2.04 -2.95 11.53
N ALA A 132 -3.17 -2.75 12.23
CA ALA A 132 -4.17 -3.79 12.41
C ALA A 132 -4.82 -4.25 11.09
N ASP A 133 -4.91 -3.38 10.09
CA ASP A 133 -5.43 -3.76 8.77
C ASP A 133 -4.45 -4.67 8.03
N VAL A 134 -3.16 -4.35 8.10
CA VAL A 134 -2.08 -5.19 7.55
C VAL A 134 -2.11 -6.57 8.19
N GLU A 135 -2.16 -6.62 9.54
CA GLU A 135 -2.23 -7.87 10.30
C GLU A 135 -3.50 -8.68 9.96
N ALA A 136 -4.65 -8.01 9.75
CA ALA A 136 -5.89 -8.66 9.36
C ALA A 136 -5.79 -9.33 7.97
N VAL A 137 -5.16 -8.67 7.00
CA VAL A 137 -4.93 -9.27 5.66
C VAL A 137 -4.02 -10.48 5.77
N LEU A 138 -2.94 -10.40 6.56
CA LEU A 138 -2.01 -11.51 6.77
C LEU A 138 -2.67 -12.69 7.48
N ALA A 139 -3.55 -12.43 8.46
CA ALA A 139 -4.29 -13.46 9.19
C ALA A 139 -5.34 -14.17 8.32
N ALA A 140 -5.83 -13.51 7.28
CA ALA A 140 -6.78 -14.08 6.33
C ALA A 140 -6.12 -14.95 5.24
N ALA A 141 -4.79 -15.08 5.24
CA ALA A 141 -4.09 -15.94 4.28
C ALA A 141 -4.68 -17.37 4.29
N PRO A 142 -4.94 -17.98 3.14
CA PRO A 142 -5.33 -19.38 3.08
C PRO A 142 -4.18 -20.29 3.52
N GLU A 143 -4.51 -21.49 3.97
CA GLU A 143 -3.50 -22.56 4.19
C GLU A 143 -2.98 -23.02 2.80
N GLY A 144 -1.78 -22.61 2.44
CA GLY A 144 -1.18 -22.91 1.14
C GLY A 144 -1.43 -21.84 0.06
N PRO A 145 -1.30 -22.21 -1.23
CA PRO A 145 -1.47 -21.27 -2.34
C PRO A 145 -2.85 -20.61 -2.37
N GLY A 146 -2.88 -19.30 -2.61
CA GLY A 146 -4.12 -18.55 -2.70
C GLY A 146 -3.94 -17.05 -2.64
N VAL A 147 -5.05 -16.33 -2.60
CA VAL A 147 -5.09 -14.87 -2.70
C VAL A 147 -6.02 -14.28 -1.64
N VAL A 148 -5.64 -13.15 -1.04
CA VAL A 148 -6.54 -12.29 -0.27
C VAL A 148 -6.61 -10.95 -0.97
N ILE A 149 -7.80 -10.41 -1.19
CA ILE A 149 -8.01 -9.12 -1.85
C ILE A 149 -8.81 -8.21 -0.94
N VAL A 150 -8.39 -6.97 -0.80
CA VAL A 150 -9.20 -5.88 -0.26
C VAL A 150 -9.58 -4.97 -1.42
N PRO A 151 -10.88 -4.87 -1.77
CA PRO A 151 -11.32 -3.99 -2.84
C PRO A 151 -11.25 -2.51 -2.43
N SER A 152 -11.25 -1.60 -3.41
CA SER A 152 -11.55 -0.18 -3.22
C SER A 152 -12.99 0.01 -2.73
N ALA A 153 -13.31 1.22 -2.26
CA ALA A 153 -14.63 1.53 -1.70
C ALA A 153 -15.79 1.34 -2.69
N ASP A 154 -15.54 1.56 -3.98
CA ASP A 154 -16.49 1.35 -5.08
C ASP A 154 -16.51 -0.10 -5.61
N GLU A 155 -15.68 -0.98 -5.05
CA GLU A 155 -15.47 -2.38 -5.49
C GLU A 155 -15.00 -2.52 -6.96
N LEU A 156 -14.47 -1.47 -7.57
CA LEU A 156 -13.91 -1.53 -8.92
C LEU A 156 -12.40 -1.79 -8.89
N GLY A 157 -11.70 -1.26 -7.90
CA GLY A 157 -10.26 -1.41 -7.68
C GLY A 157 -9.90 -2.51 -6.69
N SER A 158 -8.61 -2.83 -6.62
CA SER A 158 -8.00 -3.68 -5.58
C SER A 158 -6.94 -2.87 -4.85
N ASN A 159 -7.17 -2.55 -3.59
CA ASN A 159 -6.29 -1.70 -2.77
C ASN A 159 -5.28 -2.48 -1.91
N ALA A 160 -5.52 -3.76 -1.65
CA ALA A 160 -4.49 -4.64 -1.12
C ALA A 160 -4.64 -6.05 -1.70
N ILE A 161 -3.53 -6.71 -1.99
CA ILE A 161 -3.52 -8.08 -2.49
C ILE A 161 -2.40 -8.86 -1.81
N LEU A 162 -2.76 -9.89 -1.05
CA LEU A 162 -1.80 -10.89 -0.59
C LEU A 162 -1.79 -12.07 -1.56
N ARG A 163 -0.61 -12.42 -2.06
CA ARG A 163 -0.39 -13.59 -2.94
C ARG A 163 0.48 -14.63 -2.24
N THR A 164 0.09 -15.86 -2.32
CA THR A 164 0.85 -17.04 -1.86
C THR A 164 0.77 -18.12 -2.95
N PRO A 165 1.86 -18.43 -3.68
CA PRO A 165 3.16 -17.75 -3.72
C PRO A 165 3.09 -16.33 -4.34
N PRO A 166 4.20 -15.56 -4.41
CA PRO A 166 4.23 -14.20 -4.96
C PRO A 166 3.67 -14.06 -6.38
N ASP A 167 3.79 -15.09 -7.20
CA ASP A 167 3.32 -15.20 -8.58
C ASP A 167 1.96 -15.92 -8.71
N ALA A 168 1.24 -16.15 -7.61
CA ALA A 168 -0.04 -16.88 -7.60
C ALA A 168 -1.03 -16.39 -8.67
N ILE A 169 -1.12 -15.09 -8.87
CA ILE A 169 -1.85 -14.44 -9.96
C ILE A 169 -1.05 -13.27 -10.54
N PRO A 170 -1.19 -12.93 -11.84
CA PRO A 170 -0.60 -11.72 -12.39
C PRO A 170 -1.33 -10.48 -11.87
N SER A 171 -0.63 -9.36 -11.84
CA SER A 171 -1.22 -8.05 -11.55
C SER A 171 -2.12 -7.56 -12.69
N ARG A 172 -3.28 -6.98 -12.32
CA ARG A 172 -4.26 -6.42 -13.25
C ARG A 172 -4.80 -5.08 -12.74
N PHE A 173 -3.93 -4.26 -12.14
CA PHE A 173 -4.31 -2.97 -11.55
C PHE A 173 -4.99 -2.02 -12.56
N GLY A 174 -5.72 -1.03 -12.05
CA GLY A 174 -6.55 -0.09 -12.79
C GLY A 174 -8.04 -0.44 -12.72
N HIS A 175 -8.87 0.31 -13.44
CA HIS A 175 -10.33 0.19 -13.40
C HIS A 175 -10.80 -1.25 -13.64
N GLY A 176 -11.69 -1.76 -12.79
CA GLY A 176 -12.18 -3.15 -12.84
C GLY A 176 -11.14 -4.20 -12.37
N SER A 177 -10.08 -3.77 -11.66
CA SER A 177 -9.02 -4.68 -11.22
C SER A 177 -9.51 -5.71 -10.21
N PHE A 178 -10.50 -5.40 -9.37
CA PHE A 178 -11.03 -6.32 -8.39
C PHE A 178 -11.62 -7.58 -9.05
N GLU A 179 -12.51 -7.41 -10.02
CA GLU A 179 -13.09 -8.54 -10.76
C GLU A 179 -12.02 -9.30 -11.55
N ARG A 180 -11.06 -8.57 -12.17
CA ARG A 180 -9.98 -9.22 -12.93
C ARG A 180 -9.11 -10.10 -12.05
N HIS A 181 -8.71 -9.65 -10.86
CA HIS A 181 -7.92 -10.45 -9.94
C HIS A 181 -8.69 -11.68 -9.43
N GLN A 182 -10.00 -11.56 -9.17
CA GLN A 182 -10.83 -12.70 -8.81
C GLN A 182 -10.91 -13.73 -9.96
N ARG A 183 -11.07 -13.27 -11.20
CA ARG A 183 -11.07 -14.16 -12.39
C ARG A 183 -9.72 -14.85 -12.57
N GLU A 184 -8.60 -14.15 -12.35
CA GLU A 184 -7.26 -14.75 -12.43
C GLU A 184 -7.08 -15.86 -11.38
N ALA A 185 -7.56 -15.64 -10.15
CA ALA A 185 -7.52 -16.66 -9.10
C ALA A 185 -8.41 -17.86 -9.46
N ALA A 186 -9.65 -17.63 -9.91
CA ALA A 186 -10.57 -18.67 -10.32
C ALA A 186 -10.04 -19.50 -11.49
N ALA A 187 -9.44 -18.85 -12.50
CA ALA A 187 -8.85 -19.52 -13.66
C ALA A 187 -7.70 -20.47 -13.30
N ARG A 188 -7.06 -20.24 -12.13
CA ARG A 188 -5.97 -21.08 -11.59
C ARG A 188 -6.45 -22.07 -10.52
N GLY A 189 -7.75 -22.08 -10.21
CA GLY A 189 -8.31 -22.92 -9.14
C GLY A 189 -7.81 -22.53 -7.75
N LEU A 190 -7.38 -21.27 -7.55
CA LEU A 190 -6.85 -20.78 -6.29
C LEU A 190 -7.98 -20.22 -5.41
N PRO A 191 -7.97 -20.52 -4.09
CA PRO A 191 -8.86 -19.85 -3.15
C PRO A 191 -8.59 -18.34 -3.15
N CYS A 192 -9.68 -17.56 -3.24
CA CYS A 192 -9.65 -16.10 -3.20
C CYS A 192 -10.55 -15.64 -2.05
N ARG A 193 -9.95 -15.05 -1.02
CA ARG A 193 -10.67 -14.43 0.10
C ARG A 193 -10.79 -12.94 -0.13
N VAL A 194 -11.97 -12.39 0.12
CA VAL A 194 -12.23 -10.94 0.03
C VAL A 194 -12.44 -10.40 1.43
N LEU A 195 -11.65 -9.40 1.81
CA LEU A 195 -11.82 -8.66 3.06
C LEU A 195 -12.29 -7.23 2.74
N ARG A 196 -13.26 -6.76 3.50
CA ARG A 196 -13.74 -5.37 3.42
C ARG A 196 -13.18 -4.60 4.62
N LEU A 197 -12.13 -3.82 4.37
CA LEU A 197 -11.42 -3.01 5.35
C LEU A 197 -11.55 -1.53 4.95
N PRO A 198 -12.45 -0.75 5.58
CA PRO A 198 -12.78 0.62 5.15
C PRO A 198 -11.55 1.54 5.02
N ARG A 199 -10.54 1.42 5.89
CA ARG A 199 -9.33 2.23 5.84
C ARG A 199 -8.41 1.87 4.67
N VAL A 200 -8.39 0.61 4.26
CA VAL A 200 -7.63 0.11 3.09
C VAL A 200 -8.37 0.42 1.80
N ALA A 201 -9.70 0.41 1.86
CA ALA A 201 -10.56 0.66 0.70
C ALA A 201 -10.48 2.09 0.16
N LEU A 202 -9.89 3.03 0.93
CA LEU A 202 -9.79 4.44 0.57
C LEU A 202 -8.35 4.80 0.19
N ASP A 203 -8.07 4.80 -1.10
CA ASP A 203 -6.92 5.45 -1.74
C ASP A 203 -7.29 6.85 -2.21
N VAL A 204 -6.35 7.78 -2.19
CA VAL A 204 -6.63 9.19 -2.47
C VAL A 204 -6.26 9.54 -3.90
N ASP A 205 -7.19 9.51 -4.82
CA ASP A 205 -7.00 9.91 -6.23
C ASP A 205 -7.81 11.12 -6.66
N GLU A 206 -8.99 11.34 -6.07
CA GLU A 206 -9.96 12.34 -6.45
C GLU A 206 -10.33 13.26 -5.27
N PRO A 207 -10.90 14.45 -5.50
CA PRO A 207 -11.32 15.36 -4.44
C PRO A 207 -12.23 14.71 -3.40
N GLU A 208 -13.16 13.88 -3.83
CA GLU A 208 -14.12 13.16 -2.99
C GLU A 208 -13.43 12.18 -2.02
N HIS A 209 -12.33 11.55 -2.46
CA HIS A 209 -11.50 10.70 -1.60
C HIS A 209 -10.78 11.56 -0.54
N LEU A 210 -10.32 12.76 -0.92
CA LEU A 210 -9.67 13.67 0.02
C LEU A 210 -10.68 14.20 1.06
N GLU A 211 -11.94 14.46 0.66
CA GLU A 211 -13.03 14.80 1.59
C GLU A 211 -13.26 13.69 2.62
N ALA A 212 -13.32 12.43 2.17
CA ALA A 212 -13.48 11.29 3.05
C ALA A 212 -12.32 11.14 4.04
N VAL A 213 -11.08 11.38 3.59
CA VAL A 213 -9.89 11.37 4.47
C VAL A 213 -9.97 12.49 5.51
N VAL A 214 -10.31 13.73 5.09
CA VAL A 214 -10.47 14.86 6.02
C VAL A 214 -11.57 14.56 7.04
N ALA A 215 -12.71 14.01 6.62
CA ALA A 215 -13.79 13.62 7.52
C ALA A 215 -13.36 12.57 8.55
N ALA A 216 -12.53 11.60 8.14
CA ALA A 216 -11.98 10.57 9.02
C ALA A 216 -11.02 11.12 10.10
N PHE A 217 -10.47 12.33 9.88
CA PHE A 217 -9.59 13.01 10.85
C PHE A 217 -10.33 13.86 11.87
N LEU A 218 -11.64 14.07 11.71
CA LEU A 218 -12.44 14.85 12.65
C LEU A 218 -12.51 14.14 14.02
N PRO A 219 -12.62 14.92 15.13
CA PRO A 219 -12.63 14.38 16.50
C PRO A 219 -13.69 13.31 16.73
N GLU A 220 -14.88 13.47 16.15
CA GLU A 220 -16.02 12.55 16.29
C GLU A 220 -15.71 11.17 15.69
N ALA A 221 -14.94 11.12 14.61
CA ALA A 221 -14.53 9.87 13.97
C ALA A 221 -13.36 9.17 14.70
N ARG A 222 -12.62 9.92 15.55
CA ARG A 222 -11.42 9.43 16.25
C ARG A 222 -11.70 8.35 17.30
N ALA A 223 -12.89 8.32 17.89
CA ALA A 223 -13.22 7.33 18.90
C ALA A 223 -13.15 5.88 18.41
N ALA A 224 -13.15 5.66 17.08
CA ALA A 224 -13.09 4.35 16.44
C ALA A 224 -11.72 3.99 15.84
N ALA A 225 -10.74 4.93 15.80
CA ALA A 225 -9.46 4.74 15.11
C ALA A 225 -8.27 4.97 16.06
N SER A 226 -7.64 3.89 16.52
CA SER A 226 -6.52 3.95 17.49
C SER A 226 -5.19 4.48 16.94
N GLN A 227 -5.04 4.65 15.63
CA GLN A 227 -3.83 5.24 15.00
C GLN A 227 -4.26 6.05 13.78
N ASN A 228 -4.28 7.37 13.90
CA ASN A 228 -4.46 8.25 12.76
C ASN A 228 -3.12 8.52 12.06
N PRO A 229 -3.09 8.57 10.73
CA PRO A 229 -1.93 9.00 9.97
C PRO A 229 -1.45 10.38 10.46
N THR A 230 -0.15 10.52 10.68
CA THR A 230 0.43 11.74 11.27
C THR A 230 0.88 12.73 10.21
N HIS A 231 1.48 12.23 9.12
CA HIS A 231 2.08 13.07 8.07
C HIS A 231 1.03 13.70 7.16
N THR A 232 0.11 12.89 6.64
CA THR A 232 -0.98 13.38 5.77
C THR A 232 -1.86 14.37 6.52
N ARG A 233 -2.29 14.04 7.72
CA ARG A 233 -3.11 14.93 8.52
C ARG A 233 -2.44 16.27 8.78
N ALA A 234 -1.19 16.26 9.28
CA ALA A 234 -0.44 17.49 9.57
C ALA A 234 -0.26 18.36 8.31
N LEU A 235 -0.11 17.73 7.13
CA LEU A 235 -0.05 18.43 5.86
C LEU A 235 -1.39 19.07 5.49
N LEU A 236 -2.49 18.31 5.55
CA LEU A 236 -3.83 18.79 5.19
C LEU A 236 -4.28 19.94 6.10
N ASP A 237 -4.02 19.85 7.41
CA ASP A 237 -4.28 20.90 8.39
C ASP A 237 -3.48 22.17 8.02
N ARG A 238 -2.17 22.05 7.74
CA ARG A 238 -1.31 23.18 7.36
C ARG A 238 -1.74 23.85 6.05
N LEU A 239 -2.27 23.09 5.10
CA LEU A 239 -2.72 23.62 3.80
C LEU A 239 -4.14 24.18 3.84
N GLY A 240 -4.88 24.06 4.94
CA GLY A 240 -6.28 24.47 5.05
C GLY A 240 -7.18 23.74 4.05
N VAL A 241 -6.96 22.44 3.87
CA VAL A 241 -7.69 21.68 2.83
C VAL A 241 -9.17 21.57 3.17
N ALA A 242 -9.54 21.46 4.44
CA ALA A 242 -10.93 21.41 4.87
C ALA A 242 -11.72 22.65 4.44
N GLU A 243 -11.15 23.85 4.57
CA GLU A 243 -11.74 25.11 4.14
C GLU A 243 -11.88 25.19 2.61
N ARG A 244 -10.85 24.72 1.86
CA ARG A 244 -10.91 24.68 0.39
C ARG A 244 -12.02 23.76 -0.13
N LEU A 245 -12.21 22.60 0.52
CA LEU A 245 -13.28 21.65 0.20
C LEU A 245 -14.67 22.25 0.49
N SER A 246 -14.85 22.91 1.64
CA SER A 246 -16.11 23.57 2.01
C SER A 246 -16.48 24.71 1.06
N GLY A 247 -15.49 25.49 0.60
CA GLY A 247 -15.69 26.56 -0.39
C GLY A 247 -16.12 26.05 -1.77
N ARG A 248 -15.71 24.84 -2.15
CA ARG A 248 -16.10 24.21 -3.42
C ARG A 248 -17.55 23.73 -3.42
N LEU A 249 -18.09 23.30 -2.28
CA LEU A 249 -19.48 22.87 -2.16
C LEU A 249 -20.48 24.03 -2.15
N ALA A 250 -20.00 25.27 -1.94
CA ALA A 250 -20.80 26.49 -1.90
C ALA A 250 -20.83 27.26 -3.24
N SER A 251 -20.07 26.83 -4.26
CA SER A 251 -19.96 27.43 -5.58
C SER A 251 -20.64 26.58 -6.65
#